data_c40f0b48174c2a5fbf51ac5c3537732a
#
_entry.id   c40f0b48174c2a5fbf51ac5c3537732a
#
_cell.length_a   1.000
_cell.length_b   1.000
_cell.length_c   1.000
_cell.angle_alpha   90.00
_cell.angle_beta   90.00
_cell.angle_gamma   90.00
#
_symmetry.space_group_name_H-M   'P 1'
#
loop_
_entity.id
_entity.type
_entity.pdbx_description
1 polymer ?
#
loop_
_entity_poly.entity_id
_entity_poly.type
_entity_poly.pdbx_seq_one_letter_code
_entity_poly.pdbx_strand_id
1 'polypeptide(L)'
;MHSNWFDTAVVAEPAYGIKYNGIWGYAAGGHEYALVGSTAGVYFVDVTNPSAPVTSDFVAGHRAQCIWREIKTYSHYAYLISDDASPNSFQIVDLQYLPDSVHVVADYNALFERGHTIFIDGDKMYIGIARGGMFTNTASMAVFSLSNPEIPVFLRSINNDYPSLLTYNQVHDMFVKNDTVYASCAYDGLFIFKYDSVLNHFNLLSSLTTYPDQGYNHSSALTDDSQTLVFMDEVPAGKAVKVVDVSDLQNMVVTSTFKSNTGPTPHNPFIVGNTCYIAYYLDGLQVYDVADPYQPVRIGYFDTHYQEPLGGPYPSLAYQGAWGAYPYLPSGNVLVSDMQNGLYVLDVSAMTGISNPSADNQTVVFPNPAKTGEIIRLKSTKFKNQEVVVSVIDALGKIISKSTTTFDGFIDIKTANLSSGVYTLRLESGGEDLTNRVVVY
;
A
#
# COMPACT_ATOMS: atom_id res chain seq x y z
N MET A 1 8.11 -15.48 -6.18
CA MET A 1 8.11 -15.62 -4.72
C MET A 1 9.52 -16.02 -4.28
N HIS A 2 10.08 -15.32 -3.32
CA HIS A 2 11.35 -15.69 -2.68
C HIS A 2 11.12 -16.73 -1.58
N SER A 3 10.20 -16.44 -0.66
CA SER A 3 9.93 -17.31 0.49
C SER A 3 8.51 -17.13 1.02
N ASN A 4 8.11 -18.10 1.84
CA ASN A 4 6.97 -18.02 2.75
C ASN A 4 7.47 -18.34 4.16
N TRP A 5 7.29 -17.40 5.09
CA TRP A 5 7.65 -17.54 6.51
C TRP A 5 6.41 -17.65 7.37
N PHE A 6 6.41 -18.55 8.34
CA PHE A 6 5.38 -18.72 9.35
C PHE A 6 5.95 -19.40 10.60
N ASP A 7 5.30 -19.16 11.74
CA ASP A 7 5.58 -19.87 12.98
C ASP A 7 4.47 -20.91 13.25
N THR A 8 4.86 -22.18 13.35
CA THR A 8 3.93 -23.30 13.60
C THR A 8 3.28 -23.23 14.98
N ALA A 9 3.85 -22.50 15.93
CA ALA A 9 3.32 -22.34 17.28
C ALA A 9 2.15 -21.34 17.35
N VAL A 10 1.91 -20.54 16.29
CA VAL A 10 0.79 -19.59 16.27
C VAL A 10 -0.54 -20.34 16.24
N VAL A 11 -1.33 -20.14 17.30
CA VAL A 11 -2.66 -20.74 17.44
C VAL A 11 -3.68 -19.89 16.68
N ALA A 12 -4.45 -20.54 15.81
CA ALA A 12 -5.49 -19.87 15.07
C ALA A 12 -6.63 -19.38 15.96
N GLU A 13 -7.23 -18.26 15.61
CA GLU A 13 -8.49 -17.82 16.18
C GLU A 13 -9.60 -18.81 15.74
N PRO A 14 -10.49 -19.25 16.65
CA PRO A 14 -11.36 -20.41 16.38
C PRO A 14 -12.52 -20.13 15.42
N ALA A 15 -12.96 -18.87 15.25
CA ALA A 15 -14.14 -18.57 14.40
C ALA A 15 -13.79 -18.57 12.89
N TYR A 16 -12.61 -18.03 12.54
CA TYR A 16 -12.23 -17.83 11.14
C TYR A 16 -10.92 -18.56 10.76
N GLY A 17 -10.24 -19.15 11.74
CA GLY A 17 -8.96 -19.82 11.49
C GLY A 17 -7.79 -18.87 11.22
N ILE A 18 -7.94 -17.60 11.57
CA ILE A 18 -6.91 -16.57 11.39
C ILE A 18 -5.74 -16.83 12.33
N LYS A 19 -4.52 -16.73 11.80
CA LYS A 19 -3.26 -16.80 12.54
C LYS A 19 -2.48 -15.49 12.45
N TYR A 20 -2.47 -14.86 11.29
CA TYR A 20 -1.72 -13.63 10.99
C TYR A 20 -2.65 -12.54 10.49
N ASN A 21 -2.21 -11.28 10.57
CA ASN A 21 -3.00 -10.11 10.22
C ASN A 21 -2.11 -8.95 9.75
N GLY A 22 -2.08 -7.80 10.41
CA GLY A 22 -1.35 -6.61 9.98
C GLY A 22 0.09 -6.88 9.56
N ILE A 23 0.55 -6.13 8.56
CA ILE A 23 1.92 -6.20 8.03
C ILE A 23 2.47 -4.79 7.88
N TRP A 24 3.73 -4.59 8.24
CA TRP A 24 4.48 -3.41 7.95
C TRP A 24 5.93 -3.75 7.65
N GLY A 25 6.64 -2.87 6.96
CA GLY A 25 8.06 -3.03 6.69
C GLY A 25 8.89 -1.99 7.42
N TYR A 26 10.13 -2.32 7.75
CA TYR A 26 11.12 -1.42 8.31
C TYR A 26 12.48 -1.70 7.67
N ALA A 27 13.27 -0.65 7.44
CA ALA A 27 14.62 -0.80 6.91
C ALA A 27 15.58 0.11 7.67
N ALA A 28 16.68 -0.45 8.15
CA ALA A 28 17.73 0.29 8.84
C ALA A 28 19.06 -0.47 8.77
N GLY A 29 20.19 0.27 8.75
CA GLY A 29 21.52 -0.31 8.82
C GLY A 29 21.86 -1.27 7.66
N GLY A 30 21.18 -1.18 6.51
CA GLY A 30 21.33 -2.09 5.38
C GLY A 30 20.52 -3.39 5.51
N HIS A 31 19.70 -3.52 6.55
CA HIS A 31 18.77 -4.63 6.76
C HIS A 31 17.34 -4.21 6.45
N GLU A 32 16.52 -5.19 6.07
CA GLU A 32 15.09 -5.06 5.83
C GLU A 32 14.31 -6.03 6.72
N TYR A 33 13.22 -5.55 7.31
CA TYR A 33 12.42 -6.30 8.25
C TYR A 33 10.95 -6.28 7.87
N ALA A 34 10.29 -7.41 8.10
CA ALA A 34 8.84 -7.52 8.12
C ALA A 34 8.35 -7.53 9.57
N LEU A 35 7.43 -6.62 9.90
CA LEU A 35 6.71 -6.60 11.15
C LEU A 35 5.36 -7.28 10.91
N VAL A 36 5.19 -8.49 11.43
CA VAL A 36 4.06 -9.37 11.10
C VAL A 36 3.15 -9.54 12.32
N GLY A 37 1.96 -9.00 12.23
CA GLY A 37 0.92 -9.21 13.23
C GLY A 37 0.43 -10.66 13.23
N SER A 38 0.15 -11.17 14.43
CA SER A 38 -0.43 -12.49 14.64
C SER A 38 -1.48 -12.47 15.73
N THR A 39 -2.19 -13.57 15.92
CA THR A 39 -3.15 -13.74 17.01
C THR A 39 -2.50 -13.59 18.40
N ALA A 40 -1.19 -13.80 18.51
CA ALA A 40 -0.46 -13.77 19.78
C ALA A 40 0.31 -12.46 20.05
N GLY A 41 0.65 -11.72 19.00
CA GLY A 41 1.47 -10.52 19.08
C GLY A 41 2.08 -10.15 17.73
N VAL A 42 3.25 -9.51 17.73
CA VAL A 42 3.94 -9.06 16.52
C VAL A 42 5.32 -9.69 16.44
N TYR A 43 5.63 -10.32 15.31
CA TYR A 43 6.94 -10.84 14.95
C TYR A 43 7.75 -9.78 14.21
N PHE A 44 9.04 -9.72 14.49
CA PHE A 44 10.04 -8.94 13.78
C PHE A 44 10.92 -9.91 13.00
N VAL A 45 10.78 -9.93 11.69
CA VAL A 45 11.42 -10.93 10.83
C VAL A 45 12.41 -10.23 9.91
N ASP A 46 13.69 -10.57 10.01
CA ASP A 46 14.73 -10.11 9.06
C ASP A 46 14.48 -10.78 7.71
N VAL A 47 14.23 -9.96 6.68
CA VAL A 47 14.00 -10.36 5.29
C VAL A 47 15.11 -9.85 4.35
N THR A 48 16.22 -9.39 4.90
CA THR A 48 17.41 -8.92 4.14
C THR A 48 17.87 -9.98 3.14
N ASN A 49 17.87 -11.25 3.56
CA ASN A 49 17.91 -12.37 2.62
C ASN A 49 16.47 -12.84 2.34
N PRO A 50 15.83 -12.39 1.24
CA PRO A 50 14.43 -12.66 1.01
C PRO A 50 14.09 -14.15 0.81
N SER A 51 15.11 -14.99 0.50
CA SER A 51 14.93 -16.43 0.33
C SER A 51 15.08 -17.23 1.63
N ALA A 52 15.52 -16.59 2.71
CA ALA A 52 15.71 -17.22 4.02
C ALA A 52 15.41 -16.22 5.16
N PRO A 53 14.14 -15.83 5.36
CA PRO A 53 13.73 -14.95 6.45
C PRO A 53 14.03 -15.56 7.82
N VAL A 54 14.46 -14.72 8.76
CA VAL A 54 14.83 -15.14 10.12
C VAL A 54 14.07 -14.29 11.14
N THR A 55 13.42 -14.92 12.11
CA THR A 55 12.81 -14.19 13.23
C THR A 55 13.90 -13.57 14.08
N SER A 56 13.90 -12.25 14.19
CA SER A 56 14.77 -11.49 15.09
C SER A 56 14.19 -11.46 16.50
N ASP A 57 12.90 -11.15 16.64
CA ASP A 57 12.24 -11.05 17.94
C ASP A 57 10.71 -11.20 17.83
N PHE A 58 10.04 -11.25 18.97
CA PHE A 58 8.59 -11.31 19.12
C PHE A 58 8.11 -10.49 20.31
N VAL A 59 7.14 -9.61 20.10
CA VAL A 59 6.45 -8.86 21.16
C VAL A 59 5.05 -9.40 21.33
N ALA A 60 4.79 -9.97 22.52
CA ALA A 60 3.47 -10.50 22.86
C ALA A 60 2.43 -9.37 22.99
N GLY A 61 1.23 -9.62 22.50
CA GLY A 61 0.08 -8.77 22.78
C GLY A 61 -0.55 -9.12 24.12
N HIS A 62 -1.33 -8.20 24.68
CA HIS A 62 -2.04 -8.43 25.94
C HIS A 62 -3.10 -9.53 25.83
N ARG A 63 -3.67 -9.71 24.65
CA ARG A 63 -4.70 -10.69 24.40
C ARG A 63 -4.24 -11.69 23.34
N ALA A 64 -4.40 -12.96 23.63
CA ALA A 64 -4.28 -14.02 22.66
C ALA A 64 -5.51 -14.09 21.74
N GLN A 65 -5.34 -14.69 20.57
CA GLN A 65 -6.41 -14.85 19.57
C GLN A 65 -6.96 -13.52 19.02
N CYS A 66 -6.15 -12.47 19.02
CA CYS A 66 -6.48 -11.20 18.37
C CYS A 66 -6.51 -11.34 16.85
N ILE A 67 -7.62 -10.93 16.23
CA ILE A 67 -7.81 -10.95 14.78
C ILE A 67 -7.21 -9.69 14.14
N TRP A 68 -7.48 -8.52 14.72
CA TRP A 68 -7.14 -7.22 14.15
C TRP A 68 -5.99 -6.57 14.90
N ARG A 69 -4.78 -6.65 14.33
CA ARG A 69 -3.61 -5.88 14.73
C ARG A 69 -3.15 -5.03 13.57
N GLU A 70 -2.75 -3.79 13.88
CA GLU A 70 -2.15 -2.89 12.93
C GLU A 70 -0.83 -2.35 13.45
N ILE A 71 0.09 -2.05 12.51
CA ILE A 71 1.48 -1.71 12.79
C ILE A 71 1.89 -0.57 11.88
N LYS A 72 2.52 0.46 12.44
CA LYS A 72 3.23 1.50 11.68
C LYS A 72 4.54 1.84 12.37
N THR A 73 5.46 2.42 11.62
CA THR A 73 6.75 2.87 12.15
C THR A 73 6.91 4.39 12.00
N TYR A 74 7.58 5.00 12.98
CA TYR A 74 8.04 6.38 12.93
C TYR A 74 9.43 6.46 13.54
N SER A 75 10.40 7.03 12.81
CA SER A 75 11.81 6.96 13.19
C SER A 75 12.24 5.49 13.38
N HIS A 76 12.75 5.14 14.53
CA HIS A 76 13.14 3.77 14.90
C HIS A 76 12.15 3.12 15.87
N TYR A 77 10.92 3.60 15.93
CA TYR A 77 9.86 3.01 16.77
C TYR A 77 8.79 2.35 15.92
N ALA A 78 8.30 1.20 16.38
CA ALA A 78 7.07 0.59 15.90
C ALA A 78 5.95 0.85 16.91
N TYR A 79 4.76 1.15 16.38
CA TYR A 79 3.53 1.38 17.12
C TYR A 79 2.57 0.23 16.80
N LEU A 80 2.20 -0.52 17.82
CA LEU A 80 1.39 -1.73 17.72
C LEU A 80 0.04 -1.48 18.38
N ILE A 81 -1.02 -1.67 17.63
CA ILE A 81 -2.39 -1.54 18.12
C ILE A 81 -3.22 -2.79 17.84
N SER A 82 -4.37 -2.89 18.47
CA SER A 82 -5.34 -3.93 18.17
C SER A 82 -6.76 -3.48 18.52
N ASP A 83 -7.78 -4.03 17.88
CA ASP A 83 -9.20 -3.67 18.12
C ASP A 83 -10.03 -4.82 18.71
N ASP A 84 -9.42 -5.92 19.10
CA ASP A 84 -10.13 -7.00 19.76
C ASP A 84 -10.61 -6.58 21.17
N ALA A 85 -11.47 -7.42 21.78
CA ALA A 85 -12.05 -7.12 23.08
C ALA A 85 -10.99 -6.91 24.18
N SER A 86 -11.38 -6.10 25.19
CA SER A 86 -10.56 -5.87 26.40
C SER A 86 -10.24 -7.17 27.17
N PRO A 87 -9.09 -7.26 27.88
CA PRO A 87 -8.08 -6.21 27.99
C PRO A 87 -7.17 -6.14 26.78
N ASN A 88 -6.75 -4.92 26.42
CA ASN A 88 -5.81 -4.68 25.34
C ASN A 88 -4.93 -3.45 25.66
N SER A 89 -3.96 -3.13 24.83
CA SER A 89 -3.07 -2.00 25.03
C SER A 89 -2.48 -1.49 23.72
N PHE A 90 -1.93 -0.30 23.81
CA PHE A 90 -1.08 0.33 22.83
C PHE A 90 0.37 0.11 23.22
N GLN A 91 1.18 -0.45 22.31
CA GLN A 91 2.58 -0.75 22.55
C GLN A 91 3.48 0.09 21.64
N ILE A 92 4.58 0.60 22.20
CA ILE A 92 5.66 1.27 21.46
C ILE A 92 6.92 0.45 21.63
N VAL A 93 7.56 0.12 20.51
CA VAL A 93 8.70 -0.80 20.45
C VAL A 93 9.87 -0.09 19.79
N ASP A 94 11.01 -0.03 20.48
CA ASP A 94 12.26 0.49 19.93
C ASP A 94 12.95 -0.57 19.08
N LEU A 95 13.22 -0.23 17.81
CA LEU A 95 13.81 -1.06 16.77
C LEU A 95 15.32 -0.87 16.61
N GLN A 96 15.97 -0.02 17.40
CA GLN A 96 17.40 0.28 17.26
C GLN A 96 18.30 -0.93 17.51
N TYR A 97 17.80 -1.93 18.22
CA TYR A 97 18.56 -3.13 18.60
C TYR A 97 18.46 -4.27 17.57
N LEU A 98 17.68 -4.07 16.50
CA LEU A 98 17.65 -5.04 15.39
C LEU A 98 19.04 -5.14 14.72
N PRO A 99 19.48 -6.33 14.27
CA PRO A 99 18.71 -7.58 14.15
C PRO A 99 18.64 -8.44 15.42
N ASP A 100 19.30 -8.07 16.51
CA ASP A 100 19.47 -8.95 17.69
C ASP A 100 18.20 -9.03 18.56
N SER A 101 17.48 -7.90 18.73
CA SER A 101 16.27 -7.81 19.57
C SER A 101 15.47 -6.55 19.26
N VAL A 102 14.30 -6.42 19.91
CA VAL A 102 13.56 -5.16 20.03
C VAL A 102 13.21 -4.90 21.49
N HIS A 103 12.97 -3.62 21.87
CA HIS A 103 12.66 -3.28 23.24
C HIS A 103 11.30 -2.59 23.36
N VAL A 104 10.38 -3.15 24.14
CA VAL A 104 9.11 -2.48 24.46
C VAL A 104 9.41 -1.31 25.41
N VAL A 105 9.26 -0.08 24.92
CA VAL A 105 9.49 1.14 25.68
C VAL A 105 8.21 1.68 26.32
N ALA A 106 7.06 1.32 25.77
CA ALA A 106 5.75 1.63 26.33
C ALA A 106 4.75 0.51 26.06
N ASP A 107 3.95 0.20 27.05
CA ASP A 107 2.84 -0.76 27.00
C ASP A 107 1.76 -0.27 27.95
N TYR A 108 0.79 0.47 27.46
CA TYR A 108 -0.22 1.11 28.28
C TYR A 108 -1.54 1.34 27.55
N ASN A 109 -2.59 1.47 28.32
CA ASN A 109 -3.94 1.71 27.80
C ASN A 109 -4.53 3.07 28.20
N ALA A 110 -3.72 3.97 28.79
CA ALA A 110 -4.21 5.25 29.29
C ALA A 110 -4.62 6.22 28.18
N LEU A 111 -3.95 6.20 27.02
CA LEU A 111 -4.35 7.01 25.86
C LEU A 111 -5.59 6.41 25.19
N PHE A 112 -5.47 5.17 24.78
CA PHE A 112 -6.57 4.33 24.31
C PHE A 112 -6.20 2.87 24.57
N GLU A 113 -7.21 2.04 24.74
CA GLU A 113 -7.02 0.60 24.93
C GLU A 113 -7.04 -0.15 23.60
N ARG A 114 -7.89 0.31 22.66
CA ARG A 114 -8.11 -0.31 21.35
C ARG A 114 -8.14 0.75 20.27
N GLY A 115 -7.53 0.43 19.14
CA GLY A 115 -7.62 1.18 17.90
C GLY A 115 -7.73 0.20 16.74
N HIS A 116 -8.57 0.50 15.74
CA HIS A 116 -8.80 -0.40 14.63
C HIS A 116 -7.71 -0.27 13.58
N THR A 117 -7.40 0.95 13.17
CA THR A 117 -6.34 1.24 12.21
C THR A 117 -5.44 2.36 12.69
N ILE A 118 -4.23 2.40 12.19
CA ILE A 118 -3.22 3.40 12.51
C ILE A 118 -2.58 3.92 11.22
N PHE A 119 -2.45 5.23 11.10
CA PHE A 119 -1.68 5.88 10.06
C PHE A 119 -0.72 6.91 10.67
N ILE A 120 0.46 7.08 10.06
CA ILE A 120 1.43 8.08 10.49
C ILE A 120 1.79 8.97 9.31
N ASP A 121 1.62 10.29 9.49
CA ASP A 121 2.02 11.33 8.53
C ASP A 121 2.85 12.38 9.25
N GLY A 122 4.12 12.51 8.85
CA GLY A 122 5.08 13.36 9.55
C GLY A 122 5.23 12.96 11.02
N ASP A 123 5.04 13.92 11.92
CA ASP A 123 5.10 13.73 13.37
C ASP A 123 3.73 13.47 14.03
N LYS A 124 2.75 12.99 13.27
CA LYS A 124 1.40 12.75 13.74
C LYS A 124 0.96 11.31 13.50
N MET A 125 0.33 10.75 14.52
CA MET A 125 -0.30 9.43 14.51
C MET A 125 -1.81 9.60 14.52
N TYR A 126 -2.48 8.99 13.55
CA TYR A 126 -3.92 8.96 13.40
C TYR A 126 -4.43 7.57 13.73
N ILE A 127 -5.43 7.47 14.62
CA ILE A 127 -6.01 6.20 15.08
C ILE A 127 -7.49 6.18 14.71
N GLY A 128 -7.89 5.23 13.87
CA GLY A 128 -9.29 4.95 13.56
C GLY A 128 -9.95 4.14 14.68
N ILE A 129 -11.19 4.49 15.02
CA ILE A 129 -12.03 3.82 16.03
C ILE A 129 -11.30 3.66 17.36
N ALA A 130 -10.76 4.76 17.91
CA ALA A 130 -10.08 4.70 19.21
C ALA A 130 -11.08 4.53 20.38
N ARG A 131 -10.80 3.55 21.25
CA ARG A 131 -11.69 3.16 22.35
C ARG A 131 -10.92 2.91 23.65
N GLY A 132 -11.60 3.18 24.77
CA GLY A 132 -11.03 3.00 26.11
C GLY A 132 -9.97 4.06 26.45
N GLY A 133 -9.27 3.89 27.56
CA GLY A 133 -8.31 4.87 28.06
C GLY A 133 -8.98 6.21 28.36
N MET A 134 -8.49 7.28 27.73
CA MET A 134 -9.06 8.62 27.86
C MET A 134 -10.42 8.80 27.14
N PHE A 135 -10.80 7.87 26.26
CA PHE A 135 -12.04 7.95 25.50
C PHE A 135 -13.18 7.23 26.23
N THR A 136 -14.11 8.00 26.82
CA THR A 136 -15.35 7.46 27.43
C THR A 136 -16.34 6.94 26.39
N ASN A 137 -16.31 7.52 25.19
CA ASN A 137 -17.04 7.06 24.01
C ASN A 137 -16.03 6.80 22.89
N THR A 138 -16.38 5.99 21.91
CA THR A 138 -15.57 5.76 20.73
C THR A 138 -15.24 7.10 20.05
N ALA A 139 -13.95 7.39 19.84
CA ALA A 139 -13.55 8.41 18.91
C ALA A 139 -13.51 7.82 17.50
N SER A 140 -14.25 8.41 16.57
CA SER A 140 -14.29 7.95 15.17
C SER A 140 -12.90 7.90 14.58
N MET A 141 -12.13 8.96 14.80
CA MET A 141 -10.70 9.06 14.55
C MET A 141 -10.08 10.08 15.52
N ALA A 142 -8.88 9.76 16.02
CA ALA A 142 -8.11 10.64 16.88
C ALA A 142 -6.71 10.87 16.31
N VAL A 143 -6.18 12.08 16.49
CA VAL A 143 -4.81 12.44 16.12
C VAL A 143 -3.96 12.70 17.36
N PHE A 144 -2.73 12.20 17.35
CA PHE A 144 -1.74 12.34 18.41
C PHE A 144 -0.44 12.90 17.85
N SER A 145 0.25 13.75 18.62
CA SER A 145 1.61 14.20 18.30
C SER A 145 2.63 13.13 18.68
N LEU A 146 3.58 12.90 17.78
CA LEU A 146 4.78 12.07 17.96
C LEU A 146 6.05 12.93 18.11
N SER A 147 5.92 14.21 18.51
CA SER A 147 7.09 15.06 18.79
C SER A 147 8.02 14.48 19.84
N ASN A 148 7.47 13.68 20.77
CA ASN A 148 8.20 12.69 21.54
C ASN A 148 7.65 11.31 21.16
N PRO A 149 8.41 10.48 20.39
CA PRO A 149 7.92 9.21 19.88
C PRO A 149 7.51 8.21 20.97
N GLU A 150 8.13 8.27 22.16
CA GLU A 150 7.83 7.37 23.28
C GLU A 150 6.63 7.82 24.11
N ILE A 151 6.22 9.08 23.98
CA ILE A 151 5.14 9.69 24.77
C ILE A 151 4.19 10.44 23.84
N PRO A 152 3.37 9.74 23.04
CA PRO A 152 2.39 10.38 22.17
C PRO A 152 1.41 11.24 22.98
N VAL A 153 1.07 12.42 22.44
CA VAL A 153 0.17 13.36 23.08
C VAL A 153 -1.10 13.53 22.24
N PHE A 154 -2.25 13.28 22.84
CA PHE A 154 -3.55 13.53 22.19
C PHE A 154 -3.68 15.00 21.77
N LEU A 155 -4.04 15.23 20.53
CA LEU A 155 -4.29 16.56 19.97
C LEU A 155 -5.79 16.81 19.78
N ARG A 156 -6.47 15.95 19.00
CA ARG A 156 -7.86 16.16 18.62
C ARG A 156 -8.52 14.87 18.17
N SER A 157 -9.85 14.80 18.22
CA SER A 157 -10.64 13.79 17.49
C SER A 157 -11.63 14.48 16.56
N ILE A 158 -12.06 13.77 15.49
CA ILE A 158 -13.10 14.27 14.59
C ILE A 158 -14.39 14.58 15.37
N ASN A 159 -14.70 13.80 16.39
CA ASN A 159 -15.91 14.01 17.20
C ASN A 159 -15.91 15.33 17.99
N ASN A 160 -14.74 15.94 18.24
CA ASN A 160 -14.67 17.26 18.87
C ASN A 160 -15.22 18.36 17.96
N ASP A 161 -15.07 18.20 16.65
CA ASP A 161 -15.46 19.20 15.66
C ASP A 161 -16.78 18.82 14.96
N TYR A 162 -17.02 17.52 14.79
CA TYR A 162 -18.16 16.96 14.08
C TYR A 162 -18.83 15.83 14.88
N PRO A 163 -19.48 16.10 16.00
CA PRO A 163 -19.97 15.06 16.92
C PRO A 163 -21.11 14.18 16.36
N SER A 164 -21.72 14.59 15.24
CA SER A 164 -22.88 13.91 14.64
C SER A 164 -22.76 13.80 13.12
N LEU A 165 -21.57 13.96 12.56
CA LEU A 165 -21.37 13.90 11.11
C LEU A 165 -21.48 12.47 10.58
N LEU A 166 -20.85 11.51 11.28
CA LEU A 166 -20.81 10.11 10.89
C LEU A 166 -21.90 9.32 11.61
N THR A 167 -22.80 8.72 10.84
CA THR A 167 -23.93 7.92 11.36
C THR A 167 -23.43 6.73 12.16
N TYR A 168 -22.38 6.06 11.66
CA TYR A 168 -21.81 4.88 12.29
C TYR A 168 -20.69 5.20 13.28
N ASN A 169 -20.32 6.48 13.42
CA ASN A 169 -19.26 6.95 14.32
C ASN A 169 -17.94 6.19 14.12
N GLN A 170 -17.58 5.95 12.86
CA GLN A 170 -16.40 5.18 12.47
C GLN A 170 -15.63 5.87 11.34
N VAL A 171 -14.33 6.03 11.52
CA VAL A 171 -13.33 6.07 10.44
C VAL A 171 -12.64 4.72 10.52
N HIS A 172 -13.01 3.82 9.61
CA HIS A 172 -12.54 2.43 9.63
C HIS A 172 -11.06 2.37 9.30
N ASP A 173 -10.67 3.04 8.22
CA ASP A 173 -9.29 3.23 7.83
C ASP A 173 -9.09 4.64 7.25
N MET A 174 -7.86 5.06 7.05
CA MET A 174 -7.52 6.34 6.46
C MET A 174 -6.20 6.30 5.72
N PHE A 175 -6.10 7.08 4.65
CA PHE A 175 -4.84 7.50 4.07
C PHE A 175 -4.61 8.96 4.44
N VAL A 176 -3.41 9.32 4.90
CA VAL A 176 -3.08 10.70 5.28
C VAL A 176 -1.86 11.19 4.51
N LYS A 177 -1.95 12.40 3.97
CA LYS A 177 -0.83 13.07 3.30
C LYS A 177 -0.84 14.56 3.61
N ASN A 178 0.23 15.03 4.23
CA ASN A 178 0.34 16.44 4.67
C ASN A 178 -0.88 16.88 5.48
N ASP A 179 -1.26 16.15 6.50
CA ASP A 179 -2.44 16.38 7.36
C ASP A 179 -3.80 16.35 6.62
N THR A 180 -3.85 16.00 5.35
CA THR A 180 -5.11 15.74 4.63
C THR A 180 -5.46 14.28 4.76
N VAL A 181 -6.60 14.02 5.38
CA VAL A 181 -7.10 12.68 5.73
C VAL A 181 -8.17 12.27 4.74
N TYR A 182 -7.94 11.20 4.02
CA TYR A 182 -8.92 10.49 3.20
C TYR A 182 -9.51 9.37 4.06
N ALA A 183 -10.63 9.66 4.70
CA ALA A 183 -11.23 8.83 5.74
C ALA A 183 -12.27 7.88 5.15
N SER A 184 -12.03 6.59 5.27
CA SER A 184 -12.97 5.51 4.92
C SER A 184 -13.96 5.31 6.07
N CYS A 185 -15.19 5.79 5.92
CA CYS A 185 -16.16 5.92 7.01
C CYS A 185 -17.28 4.87 6.94
N ALA A 186 -16.94 3.62 6.68
CA ALA A 186 -17.91 2.52 6.65
C ALA A 186 -19.07 2.80 5.67
N TYR A 187 -20.32 2.59 6.09
CA TYR A 187 -21.50 2.85 5.24
C TYR A 187 -21.81 4.34 5.05
N ASP A 188 -21.12 5.24 5.76
CA ASP A 188 -21.23 6.68 5.51
C ASP A 188 -20.47 7.11 4.24
N GLY A 189 -19.50 6.29 3.76
CA GLY A 189 -18.71 6.53 2.56
C GLY A 189 -17.34 7.15 2.83
N LEU A 190 -16.83 7.92 1.87
CA LEU A 190 -15.52 8.57 1.93
C LEU A 190 -15.69 10.04 2.36
N PHE A 191 -14.90 10.46 3.35
CA PHE A 191 -14.82 11.86 3.79
C PHE A 191 -13.37 12.35 3.73
N ILE A 192 -13.18 13.61 3.36
CA ILE A 192 -11.87 14.22 3.29
C ILE A 192 -11.79 15.36 4.27
N PHE A 193 -10.87 15.25 5.23
CA PHE A 193 -10.62 16.27 6.23
C PHE A 193 -9.21 16.84 6.10
N LYS A 194 -9.02 18.06 6.56
CA LYS A 194 -7.71 18.67 6.78
C LYS A 194 -7.55 18.93 8.28
N TYR A 195 -6.55 18.35 8.89
CA TYR A 195 -6.17 18.73 10.25
C TYR A 195 -5.34 20.01 10.21
N ASP A 196 -5.82 21.05 10.87
CA ASP A 196 -5.12 22.30 11.08
C ASP A 196 -4.42 22.25 12.45
N SER A 197 -3.11 22.11 12.45
CA SER A 197 -2.31 21.98 13.66
C SER A 197 -2.19 23.30 14.44
N VAL A 198 -2.41 24.47 13.79
CA VAL A 198 -2.37 25.79 14.43
C VAL A 198 -3.65 26.05 15.20
N LEU A 199 -4.78 25.76 14.59
CA LEU A 199 -6.10 25.91 15.21
C LEU A 199 -6.50 24.68 16.04
N ASN A 200 -5.77 23.59 15.94
CA ASN A 200 -6.10 22.28 16.51
C ASN A 200 -7.54 21.86 16.18
N HIS A 201 -7.85 21.83 14.88
CA HIS A 201 -9.19 21.63 14.36
C HIS A 201 -9.18 20.80 13.06
N PHE A 202 -10.16 19.91 12.89
CA PHE A 202 -10.42 19.26 11.61
C PHE A 202 -11.36 20.10 10.76
N ASN A 203 -10.97 20.41 9.53
CA ASN A 203 -11.82 21.06 8.53
C ASN A 203 -12.33 19.99 7.56
N LEU A 204 -13.64 19.84 7.41
CA LEU A 204 -14.21 18.99 6.36
C LEU A 204 -14.01 19.70 5.02
N LEU A 205 -13.27 19.06 4.11
CA LEU A 205 -13.01 19.58 2.77
C LEU A 205 -14.02 19.08 1.77
N SER A 206 -14.37 17.80 1.83
CA SER A 206 -15.27 17.15 0.87
C SER A 206 -15.78 15.79 1.39
N SER A 207 -16.76 15.23 0.68
CA SER A 207 -17.23 13.86 0.91
C SER A 207 -17.78 13.23 -0.37
N LEU A 208 -17.65 11.90 -0.48
CA LEU A 208 -18.25 11.08 -1.52
C LEU A 208 -19.09 9.99 -0.84
N THR A 209 -20.37 10.30 -0.64
CA THR A 209 -21.31 9.46 0.12
C THR A 209 -22.24 8.62 -0.75
N THR A 210 -22.15 8.79 -2.07
CA THR A 210 -22.90 8.00 -3.06
C THR A 210 -22.02 7.75 -4.27
N TYR A 211 -21.78 6.48 -4.58
CA TYR A 211 -20.92 6.07 -5.69
C TYR A 211 -21.31 4.67 -6.21
N PRO A 212 -20.84 4.27 -7.40
CA PRO A 212 -21.18 2.98 -7.98
C PRO A 212 -20.74 1.79 -7.11
N ASP A 213 -21.56 0.75 -7.03
CA ASP A 213 -21.29 -0.50 -6.28
C ASP A 213 -20.89 -0.23 -4.81
N GLN A 214 -21.55 0.73 -4.15
CA GLN A 214 -21.29 1.14 -2.77
C GLN A 214 -21.54 0.00 -1.78
N GLY A 215 -20.68 -0.09 -0.77
CA GLY A 215 -20.78 -0.97 0.36
C GLY A 215 -20.19 -0.34 1.61
N TYR A 216 -19.50 -1.15 2.42
CA TYR A 216 -18.76 -0.71 3.59
C TYR A 216 -17.40 -0.16 3.15
N ASN A 217 -17.26 1.17 3.06
CA ASN A 217 -16.03 1.86 2.68
C ASN A 217 -14.94 1.54 3.70
N HIS A 218 -13.91 0.80 3.21
CA HIS A 218 -12.97 0.09 4.07
C HIS A 218 -11.64 0.83 4.18
N SER A 219 -10.97 1.05 3.06
CA SER A 219 -9.60 1.56 3.01
C SER A 219 -9.32 2.28 1.69
N SER A 220 -8.29 3.11 1.68
CA SER A 220 -7.91 3.87 0.49
C SER A 220 -6.40 4.10 0.38
N ALA A 221 -5.92 4.38 -0.84
CA ALA A 221 -4.56 4.84 -1.10
C ALA A 221 -4.56 5.90 -2.20
N LEU A 222 -3.64 6.85 -2.11
CA LEU A 222 -3.51 8.00 -3.01
C LEU A 222 -2.23 7.87 -3.84
N THR A 223 -2.30 8.24 -5.12
CA THR A 223 -1.11 8.34 -5.98
C THR A 223 -0.15 9.44 -5.51
N ASP A 224 1.13 9.32 -5.89
CA ASP A 224 2.17 10.25 -5.46
C ASP A 224 1.89 11.69 -5.88
N ASP A 225 1.27 11.90 -7.05
CA ASP A 225 0.84 13.22 -7.55
C ASP A 225 -0.43 13.75 -6.89
N SER A 226 -1.08 12.95 -6.04
CA SER A 226 -2.32 13.29 -5.33
C SER A 226 -3.53 13.57 -6.24
N GLN A 227 -3.54 13.02 -7.47
CA GLN A 227 -4.64 13.22 -8.41
C GLN A 227 -5.64 12.07 -8.39
N THR A 228 -5.19 10.86 -8.06
CA THR A 228 -6.02 9.65 -8.10
C THR A 228 -6.05 8.95 -6.76
N LEU A 229 -7.24 8.72 -6.24
CA LEU A 229 -7.49 7.89 -5.07
C LEU A 229 -8.05 6.54 -5.49
N VAL A 230 -7.49 5.46 -4.95
CA VAL A 230 -8.06 4.11 -5.07
C VAL A 230 -8.66 3.74 -3.72
N PHE A 231 -9.92 3.37 -3.69
CA PHE A 231 -10.55 2.90 -2.46
C PHE A 231 -11.43 1.65 -2.70
N MET A 232 -11.73 0.95 -1.63
CA MET A 232 -12.50 -0.27 -1.69
C MET A 232 -13.56 -0.38 -0.60
N ASP A 233 -14.59 -1.16 -0.92
CA ASP A 233 -15.61 -1.58 0.02
C ASP A 233 -15.45 -3.07 0.33
N GLU A 234 -15.46 -3.42 1.61
CA GLU A 234 -15.25 -4.80 2.06
C GLU A 234 -16.56 -5.60 2.10
N VAL A 235 -17.63 -4.99 2.54
CA VAL A 235 -18.91 -5.67 2.81
C VAL A 235 -20.02 -5.07 1.95
N PRO A 236 -20.83 -5.93 1.31
CA PRO A 236 -20.71 -7.39 1.16
C PRO A 236 -19.51 -7.77 0.28
N ALA A 237 -19.05 -9.01 0.37
CA ALA A 237 -17.99 -9.53 -0.47
C ALA A 237 -18.26 -9.32 -1.97
N GLY A 238 -17.19 -9.24 -2.77
CA GLY A 238 -17.27 -9.08 -4.22
C GLY A 238 -17.59 -7.68 -4.71
N LYS A 239 -17.46 -6.65 -3.85
CA LYS A 239 -17.53 -5.25 -4.27
C LYS A 239 -16.35 -4.87 -5.17
N ALA A 240 -16.57 -3.92 -6.08
CA ALA A 240 -15.52 -3.42 -6.94
C ALA A 240 -14.59 -2.46 -6.20
N VAL A 241 -13.33 -2.43 -6.58
CA VAL A 241 -12.40 -1.33 -6.28
C VAL A 241 -12.83 -0.10 -7.08
N LYS A 242 -12.77 1.09 -6.48
CA LYS A 242 -13.10 2.37 -7.10
C LYS A 242 -11.83 3.16 -7.35
N VAL A 243 -11.73 3.75 -8.53
CA VAL A 243 -10.70 4.73 -8.87
C VAL A 243 -11.39 6.10 -8.97
N VAL A 244 -10.86 7.08 -8.28
CA VAL A 244 -11.49 8.40 -8.14
C VAL A 244 -10.51 9.48 -8.55
N ASP A 245 -10.93 10.37 -9.43
CA ASP A 245 -10.25 11.65 -9.64
C ASP A 245 -10.54 12.56 -8.44
N VAL A 246 -9.49 12.90 -7.71
CA VAL A 246 -9.51 13.79 -6.53
C VAL A 246 -8.71 15.07 -6.76
N SER A 247 -8.36 15.37 -8.01
CA SER A 247 -7.64 16.60 -8.39
C SER A 247 -8.41 17.87 -8.04
N ASP A 248 -9.74 17.81 -8.10
CA ASP A 248 -10.66 18.81 -7.56
C ASP A 248 -11.57 18.15 -6.51
N LEU A 249 -11.28 18.39 -5.24
CA LEU A 249 -12.05 17.83 -4.14
C LEU A 249 -13.52 18.29 -4.11
N GLN A 250 -13.87 19.38 -4.76
CA GLN A 250 -15.26 19.84 -4.84
C GLN A 250 -16.06 19.12 -5.92
N ASN A 251 -15.37 18.45 -6.86
CA ASN A 251 -15.95 17.74 -7.98
C ASN A 251 -15.33 16.34 -8.16
N MET A 252 -15.22 15.58 -7.07
CA MET A 252 -14.68 14.21 -7.12
C MET A 252 -15.51 13.29 -8.02
N VAL A 253 -14.86 12.54 -8.89
CA VAL A 253 -15.51 11.63 -9.85
C VAL A 253 -14.93 10.23 -9.75
N VAL A 254 -15.80 9.22 -9.58
CA VAL A 254 -15.41 7.82 -9.79
C VAL A 254 -15.21 7.61 -11.28
N THR A 255 -13.95 7.52 -11.70
CA THR A 255 -13.55 7.41 -13.11
C THR A 255 -13.71 5.99 -13.65
N SER A 256 -13.45 4.99 -12.79
CA SER A 256 -13.61 3.59 -13.15
C SER A 256 -13.80 2.70 -11.93
N THR A 257 -14.20 1.46 -12.19
CA THR A 257 -14.27 0.39 -11.19
C THR A 257 -13.71 -0.90 -11.77
N PHE A 258 -13.06 -1.73 -10.94
CA PHE A 258 -12.54 -3.02 -11.38
C PHE A 258 -12.63 -4.08 -10.27
N LYS A 259 -12.48 -5.34 -10.64
CA LYS A 259 -12.43 -6.51 -9.74
C LYS A 259 -11.31 -7.44 -10.19
N SER A 260 -10.72 -8.18 -9.25
CA SER A 260 -9.80 -9.27 -9.59
C SER A 260 -10.56 -10.42 -10.26
N ASN A 261 -11.59 -10.91 -9.60
CA ASN A 261 -12.55 -11.92 -10.04
C ASN A 261 -13.95 -11.59 -9.48
N THR A 262 -14.94 -12.44 -9.75
CA THR A 262 -16.27 -12.33 -9.18
C THR A 262 -16.28 -13.02 -7.81
N GLY A 263 -16.52 -12.27 -6.75
CA GLY A 263 -16.76 -12.80 -5.40
C GLY A 263 -15.72 -12.48 -4.33
N PRO A 264 -14.40 -12.43 -4.61
CA PRO A 264 -13.41 -12.11 -3.59
C PRO A 264 -13.51 -10.65 -3.12
N THR A 265 -12.99 -10.41 -1.93
CA THR A 265 -13.06 -9.11 -1.26
C THR A 265 -11.75 -8.35 -1.41
N PRO A 266 -11.76 -7.14 -2.01
CA PRO A 266 -10.63 -6.23 -1.92
C PRO A 266 -10.54 -5.69 -0.49
N HIS A 267 -9.32 -5.63 0.06
CA HIS A 267 -9.14 -5.28 1.46
C HIS A 267 -8.27 -4.03 1.67
N ASN A 268 -6.96 -4.09 1.40
CA ASN A 268 -6.04 -2.97 1.65
C ASN A 268 -5.22 -2.62 0.41
N PRO A 269 -5.30 -1.37 -0.10
CA PRO A 269 -4.50 -0.86 -1.20
C PRO A 269 -3.23 -0.19 -0.69
N PHE A 270 -2.16 -0.29 -1.48
CA PHE A 270 -0.92 0.45 -1.31
C PHE A 270 -0.45 0.93 -2.68
N ILE A 271 0.02 2.17 -2.81
CA ILE A 271 0.43 2.72 -4.10
C ILE A 271 1.89 3.16 -4.04
N VAL A 272 2.65 2.80 -5.09
CA VAL A 272 4.00 3.28 -5.36
C VAL A 272 4.00 3.84 -6.77
N GLY A 273 4.18 5.14 -6.91
CA GLY A 273 3.97 5.82 -8.19
C GLY A 273 2.54 5.65 -8.69
N ASN A 274 2.39 4.93 -9.80
CA ASN A 274 1.08 4.56 -10.38
C ASN A 274 0.77 3.07 -10.24
N THR A 275 1.57 2.32 -9.49
CA THR A 275 1.33 0.89 -9.27
C THR A 275 0.57 0.70 -7.96
N CYS A 276 -0.63 0.15 -8.06
CA CYS A 276 -1.50 -0.17 -6.94
C CYS A 276 -1.39 -1.65 -6.58
N TYR A 277 -0.93 -1.93 -5.36
CA TYR A 277 -0.84 -3.25 -4.76
C TYR A 277 -2.02 -3.44 -3.83
N ILE A 278 -2.82 -4.47 -4.05
CA ILE A 278 -4.05 -4.71 -3.29
C ILE A 278 -3.97 -6.10 -2.65
N ALA A 279 -4.05 -6.14 -1.32
CA ALA A 279 -4.37 -7.37 -0.63
C ALA A 279 -5.85 -7.69 -0.90
N TYR A 280 -6.12 -8.83 -1.55
CA TYR A 280 -7.44 -9.14 -2.10
C TYR A 280 -7.99 -10.45 -1.54
N TYR A 281 -7.89 -10.62 -0.23
CA TYR A 281 -8.28 -11.84 0.49
C TYR A 281 -7.92 -13.13 -0.28
N LEU A 282 -8.92 -13.94 -0.63
CA LEU A 282 -8.77 -15.23 -1.31
C LEU A 282 -8.05 -15.16 -2.68
N ASP A 283 -7.98 -13.99 -3.31
CA ASP A 283 -7.24 -13.79 -4.56
C ASP A 283 -5.78 -13.35 -4.34
N GLY A 284 -5.32 -13.30 -3.07
CA GLY A 284 -3.95 -12.97 -2.73
C GLY A 284 -3.56 -11.52 -3.02
N LEU A 285 -2.35 -11.29 -3.52
CA LEU A 285 -1.88 -9.99 -3.97
C LEU A 285 -2.33 -9.75 -5.41
N GLN A 286 -3.00 -8.61 -5.65
CA GLN A 286 -3.33 -8.14 -6.98
C GLN A 286 -2.58 -6.83 -7.27
N VAL A 287 -2.00 -6.68 -8.46
CA VAL A 287 -1.19 -5.52 -8.84
C VAL A 287 -1.77 -4.88 -10.09
N TYR A 288 -2.11 -3.59 -9.99
CA TYR A 288 -2.70 -2.82 -11.07
C TYR A 288 -1.87 -1.58 -11.40
N ASP A 289 -1.77 -1.27 -12.68
CA ASP A 289 -1.35 0.05 -13.16
C ASP A 289 -2.60 0.95 -13.20
N VAL A 290 -2.54 2.06 -12.48
CA VAL A 290 -3.60 3.08 -12.36
C VAL A 290 -3.18 4.43 -12.96
N ALA A 291 -2.14 4.45 -13.81
CA ALA A 291 -1.67 5.67 -14.48
C ALA A 291 -2.77 6.31 -15.35
N ASP A 292 -3.62 5.49 -15.97
CA ASP A 292 -4.88 5.94 -16.57
C ASP A 292 -6.03 5.61 -15.61
N PRO A 293 -6.59 6.59 -14.88
CA PRO A 293 -7.64 6.34 -13.91
C PRO A 293 -8.96 5.88 -14.55
N TYR A 294 -9.10 6.00 -15.87
CA TYR A 294 -10.27 5.51 -16.60
C TYR A 294 -10.12 4.06 -17.05
N GLN A 295 -8.89 3.54 -17.13
CA GLN A 295 -8.59 2.20 -17.63
C GLN A 295 -7.51 1.52 -16.79
N PRO A 296 -7.77 1.19 -15.51
CA PRO A 296 -6.83 0.43 -14.66
C PRO A 296 -6.52 -0.92 -15.29
N VAL A 297 -5.24 -1.29 -15.34
CA VAL A 297 -4.79 -2.53 -15.97
C VAL A 297 -4.15 -3.45 -14.94
N ARG A 298 -4.64 -4.68 -14.79
CA ARG A 298 -3.97 -5.67 -13.97
C ARG A 298 -2.65 -6.08 -14.62
N ILE A 299 -1.53 -5.80 -13.96
CA ILE A 299 -0.18 -6.08 -14.44
C ILE A 299 0.46 -7.30 -13.77
N GLY A 300 -0.11 -7.75 -12.65
CA GLY A 300 0.36 -8.94 -11.97
C GLY A 300 -0.57 -9.41 -10.85
N TYR A 301 -0.29 -10.61 -10.36
CA TYR A 301 -0.95 -11.17 -9.18
C TYR A 301 -0.08 -12.27 -8.58
N PHE A 302 -0.33 -12.56 -7.30
CA PHE A 302 0.22 -13.72 -6.61
C PHE A 302 -0.83 -14.30 -5.66
N ASP A 303 -1.22 -15.56 -5.90
CA ASP A 303 -2.17 -16.27 -5.04
C ASP A 303 -1.45 -16.76 -3.78
N THR A 304 -1.83 -16.21 -2.62
CA THR A 304 -1.30 -16.61 -1.30
C THR A 304 -2.13 -17.71 -0.66
N HIS A 305 -3.34 -17.95 -1.16
CA HIS A 305 -4.32 -18.84 -0.55
C HIS A 305 -4.99 -19.74 -1.60
N TYR A 306 -4.21 -20.69 -2.10
CA TYR A 306 -4.68 -21.62 -3.12
C TYR A 306 -5.93 -22.40 -2.67
N GLN A 307 -6.93 -22.42 -3.53
CA GLN A 307 -8.21 -23.11 -3.31
C GLN A 307 -8.62 -23.92 -4.54
N GLU A 308 -9.31 -25.01 -4.31
CA GLU A 308 -9.88 -25.88 -5.36
C GLU A 308 -11.41 -25.80 -5.39
N PRO A 309 -12.04 -25.59 -6.55
CA PRO A 309 -11.39 -25.26 -7.83
C PRO A 309 -10.94 -23.80 -7.89
N LEU A 310 -9.88 -23.53 -8.67
CA LEU A 310 -9.43 -22.17 -8.94
C LEU A 310 -10.59 -21.30 -9.45
N GLY A 311 -10.72 -20.09 -8.87
CA GLY A 311 -11.75 -19.14 -9.29
C GLY A 311 -13.14 -19.35 -8.68
N GLY A 312 -13.25 -20.09 -7.60
CA GLY A 312 -14.48 -20.14 -6.82
C GLY A 312 -15.15 -21.53 -6.67
N PRO A 313 -16.26 -21.61 -5.95
CA PRO A 313 -17.06 -20.50 -5.41
C PRO A 313 -16.40 -19.86 -4.17
N TYR A 314 -16.31 -18.53 -4.18
CA TYR A 314 -15.79 -17.80 -3.04
C TYR A 314 -16.88 -17.72 -1.96
N PRO A 315 -16.56 -18.00 -0.66
CA PRO A 315 -17.51 -17.83 0.41
C PRO A 315 -17.85 -16.34 0.59
N SER A 316 -19.09 -16.04 0.94
CA SER A 316 -19.61 -14.67 1.04
C SER A 316 -19.05 -13.84 2.20
N LEU A 317 -18.40 -14.47 3.17
CA LEU A 317 -17.75 -13.86 4.33
C LEU A 317 -16.53 -14.71 4.68
N ALA A 318 -15.44 -14.58 3.94
CA ALA A 318 -14.22 -15.33 4.22
C ALA A 318 -13.10 -14.37 4.62
N TYR A 319 -12.77 -14.34 5.89
CA TYR A 319 -11.49 -13.82 6.37
C TYR A 319 -10.40 -14.87 6.10
N GLN A 320 -10.00 -14.98 4.84
CA GLN A 320 -8.99 -15.92 4.36
C GLN A 320 -8.14 -15.27 3.27
N GLY A 321 -6.85 -15.61 3.24
CA GLY A 321 -5.93 -15.12 2.24
C GLY A 321 -5.22 -13.83 2.64
N ALA A 322 -4.90 -12.98 1.66
CA ALA A 322 -4.08 -11.79 1.87
C ALA A 322 -4.80 -10.71 2.68
N TRP A 323 -4.25 -10.38 3.85
CA TRP A 323 -4.71 -9.29 4.73
C TRP A 323 -4.16 -7.93 4.32
N GLY A 324 -2.86 -7.84 4.12
CA GLY A 324 -2.16 -6.60 3.81
C GLY A 324 -0.93 -6.84 2.97
N ALA A 325 -0.42 -5.76 2.39
CA ALA A 325 0.83 -5.75 1.64
C ALA A 325 1.72 -4.59 2.11
N TYR A 326 3.02 -4.67 1.84
CA TYR A 326 3.96 -3.57 2.06
C TYR A 326 4.95 -3.52 0.90
N PRO A 327 4.78 -2.59 -0.05
CA PRO A 327 5.60 -2.49 -1.25
C PRO A 327 6.75 -1.48 -1.15
N TYR A 328 7.11 -0.99 0.04
CA TYR A 328 8.02 0.14 0.20
C TYR A 328 9.43 -0.26 0.70
N LEU A 329 9.79 -1.55 0.65
CA LEU A 329 11.14 -1.97 0.99
C LEU A 329 12.15 -1.41 -0.03
N PRO A 330 13.36 -0.97 0.42
CA PRO A 330 14.42 -0.50 -0.48
C PRO A 330 14.84 -1.49 -1.55
N SER A 331 14.77 -2.80 -1.28
CA SER A 331 15.03 -3.86 -2.27
C SER A 331 13.99 -3.90 -3.39
N GLY A 332 12.81 -3.29 -3.20
CA GLY A 332 11.65 -3.42 -4.09
C GLY A 332 10.86 -4.72 -3.91
N ASN A 333 11.25 -5.58 -2.98
CA ASN A 333 10.44 -6.71 -2.60
C ASN A 333 9.14 -6.27 -1.94
N VAL A 334 8.07 -7.01 -2.18
CA VAL A 334 6.76 -6.78 -1.56
C VAL A 334 6.53 -7.83 -0.47
N LEU A 335 6.19 -7.35 0.73
CA LEU A 335 5.73 -8.21 1.81
C LEU A 335 4.22 -8.37 1.71
N VAL A 336 3.71 -9.59 1.90
CA VAL A 336 2.27 -9.87 1.97
C VAL A 336 2.00 -10.74 3.19
N SER A 337 1.08 -10.32 4.06
CA SER A 337 0.56 -11.18 5.11
C SER A 337 -0.67 -11.93 4.63
N ASP A 338 -0.66 -13.25 4.77
CA ASP A 338 -1.81 -14.11 4.56
C ASP A 338 -2.33 -14.59 5.91
N MET A 339 -3.63 -14.50 6.11
CA MET A 339 -4.28 -14.77 7.40
C MET A 339 -4.00 -16.17 7.93
N GLN A 340 -3.83 -17.16 7.08
CA GLN A 340 -3.60 -18.55 7.45
C GLN A 340 -2.14 -18.98 7.24
N ASN A 341 -1.48 -18.45 6.21
CA ASN A 341 -0.20 -18.95 5.70
C ASN A 341 1.02 -18.11 6.10
N GLY A 342 0.83 -16.96 6.74
CA GLY A 342 1.92 -16.10 7.25
C GLY A 342 2.44 -15.09 6.24
N LEU A 343 3.74 -14.83 6.30
CA LEU A 343 4.43 -13.84 5.49
C LEU A 343 4.90 -14.42 4.17
N TYR A 344 4.58 -13.77 3.06
CA TYR A 344 5.21 -13.99 1.76
C TYR A 344 6.15 -12.83 1.44
N VAL A 345 7.35 -13.15 0.95
CA VAL A 345 8.30 -12.19 0.38
C VAL A 345 8.33 -12.38 -1.12
N LEU A 346 7.89 -11.37 -1.85
CA LEU A 346 7.65 -11.45 -3.29
C LEU A 346 8.59 -10.53 -4.06
N ASP A 347 9.22 -11.07 -5.11
CA ASP A 347 9.82 -10.27 -6.17
C ASP A 347 8.72 -9.91 -7.18
N VAL A 348 8.47 -8.63 -7.33
CA VAL A 348 7.47 -8.10 -8.28
C VAL A 348 8.11 -7.43 -9.49
N SER A 349 9.42 -7.46 -9.63
CA SER A 349 10.16 -6.82 -10.72
C SER A 349 9.68 -7.27 -12.11
N ALA A 350 9.35 -8.56 -12.24
CA ALA A 350 8.81 -9.11 -13.47
C ALA A 350 7.34 -8.72 -13.75
N MET A 351 6.58 -8.33 -12.72
CA MET A 351 5.18 -7.94 -12.84
C MET A 351 5.02 -6.47 -13.21
N THR A 352 5.86 -5.62 -12.62
CA THR A 352 5.71 -4.17 -12.75
C THR A 352 6.37 -3.60 -14.00
N GLY A 353 7.20 -4.37 -14.69
CA GLY A 353 8.07 -3.84 -15.77
C GLY A 353 8.98 -2.70 -15.30
N ILE A 354 8.93 -2.37 -14.02
CA ILE A 354 9.77 -1.40 -13.34
C ILE A 354 10.95 -2.20 -12.78
N SER A 355 12.03 -2.28 -13.54
CA SER A 355 13.31 -2.38 -12.87
C SER A 355 13.40 -1.18 -11.94
N ASN A 356 13.41 -1.41 -10.60
CA ASN A 356 13.71 -0.31 -9.66
C ASN A 356 14.95 0.41 -10.19
N PRO A 357 14.88 1.69 -10.56
CA PRO A 357 16.09 2.41 -10.84
C PRO A 357 16.80 2.47 -9.48
N SER A 358 17.92 1.73 -9.35
CA SER A 358 18.94 2.15 -8.40
C SER A 358 19.08 3.68 -8.58
N ALA A 359 19.19 4.44 -7.49
CA ALA A 359 19.12 5.90 -7.49
C ALA A 359 20.06 6.59 -8.52
N ASP A 360 20.94 5.83 -9.18
CA ASP A 360 21.88 6.26 -10.22
C ASP A 360 21.38 6.16 -11.67
N ASN A 361 20.20 5.54 -11.96
CA ASN A 361 19.76 5.30 -13.34
C ASN A 361 18.35 5.83 -13.62
N GLN A 362 18.09 7.10 -13.35
CA GLN A 362 16.82 7.72 -13.77
C GLN A 362 16.73 7.75 -15.29
N THR A 363 15.82 6.94 -15.86
CA THR A 363 15.45 6.99 -17.26
C THR A 363 14.03 7.52 -17.39
N VAL A 364 13.87 8.57 -18.18
CA VAL A 364 12.57 9.21 -18.42
C VAL A 364 12.32 9.24 -19.94
N VAL A 365 11.11 8.86 -20.34
CA VAL A 365 10.67 8.92 -21.74
C VAL A 365 9.46 9.83 -21.85
N PHE A 366 9.57 10.91 -22.65
CA PHE A 366 8.49 11.89 -22.79
C PHE A 366 8.48 12.55 -24.17
N PRO A 367 7.27 12.97 -24.68
CA PRO A 367 5.97 12.57 -24.18
C PRO A 367 5.73 11.07 -24.35
N ASN A 368 5.02 10.47 -23.42
CA ASN A 368 4.55 9.10 -23.52
C ASN A 368 3.20 9.00 -22.77
N PRO A 369 2.06 8.82 -23.45
CA PRO A 369 1.91 8.65 -24.90
C PRO A 369 2.35 9.83 -25.76
N ALA A 370 2.77 9.55 -27.02
CA ALA A 370 3.12 10.54 -28.02
C ALA A 370 2.16 10.47 -29.24
N LYS A 371 1.86 11.62 -29.83
CA LYS A 371 1.13 11.67 -31.08
C LYS A 371 2.03 11.30 -32.25
N THR A 372 1.49 10.60 -33.26
CA THR A 372 2.22 10.34 -34.53
C THR A 372 2.75 11.64 -35.12
N GLY A 373 4.05 11.70 -35.39
CA GLY A 373 4.76 12.89 -35.87
C GLY A 373 5.47 13.68 -34.78
N GLU A 374 5.18 13.46 -33.50
CA GLU A 374 5.93 14.06 -32.40
C GLU A 374 7.30 13.37 -32.20
N ILE A 375 8.17 14.03 -31.48
CA ILE A 375 9.46 13.48 -31.07
C ILE A 375 9.34 12.97 -29.63
N ILE A 376 9.61 11.69 -29.43
CA ILE A 376 9.80 11.10 -28.10
C ILE A 376 11.25 11.28 -27.68
N ARG A 377 11.48 11.85 -26.51
CA ARG A 377 12.83 11.96 -25.91
C ARG A 377 13.02 10.94 -24.81
N LEU A 378 14.03 10.09 -24.93
CA LEU A 378 14.52 9.25 -23.86
C LEU A 378 15.71 9.97 -23.20
N LYS A 379 15.64 10.21 -21.90
CA LYS A 379 16.71 10.78 -21.08
C LYS A 379 17.14 9.75 -20.05
N SER A 380 18.47 9.55 -19.89
CA SER A 380 19.01 8.60 -18.89
C SER A 380 20.41 9.03 -18.47
N THR A 381 20.83 8.60 -17.29
CA THR A 381 22.23 8.69 -16.85
C THR A 381 23.02 7.43 -17.23
N LYS A 382 22.33 6.32 -17.52
CA LYS A 382 22.95 5.07 -18.01
C LYS A 382 23.50 5.30 -19.41
N PHE A 383 24.66 4.72 -19.72
CA PHE A 383 25.34 4.82 -21.01
C PHE A 383 25.81 6.23 -21.43
N LYS A 384 25.79 7.21 -20.52
CA LYS A 384 26.24 8.57 -20.84
C LYS A 384 27.69 8.56 -21.39
N ASN A 385 27.88 9.24 -22.53
CA ASN A 385 29.14 9.30 -23.30
C ASN A 385 29.63 7.94 -23.87
N GLN A 386 28.70 6.97 -24.03
CA GLN A 386 29.00 5.70 -24.67
C GLN A 386 28.32 5.60 -26.05
N GLU A 387 28.87 4.77 -26.91
CA GLU A 387 28.19 4.38 -28.14
C GLU A 387 27.11 3.38 -27.82
N VAL A 388 25.88 3.68 -28.25
CA VAL A 388 24.68 2.84 -28.04
C VAL A 388 24.04 2.44 -29.34
N VAL A 389 23.50 1.24 -29.38
CA VAL A 389 22.60 0.79 -30.43
C VAL A 389 21.18 1.04 -29.94
N VAL A 390 20.43 1.84 -30.68
CA VAL A 390 19.02 2.19 -30.41
C VAL A 390 18.11 1.42 -31.31
N SER A 391 17.19 0.66 -30.76
CA SER A 391 16.17 -0.11 -31.48
C SER A 391 14.77 0.33 -31.11
N VAL A 392 13.89 0.49 -32.09
CA VAL A 392 12.43 0.63 -31.91
C VAL A 392 11.80 -0.66 -32.36
N ILE A 393 11.06 -1.31 -31.45
CA ILE A 393 10.53 -2.67 -31.64
C ILE A 393 9.01 -2.59 -31.47
N ASP A 394 8.24 -3.18 -32.37
CA ASP A 394 6.77 -3.24 -32.26
C ASP A 394 6.30 -4.28 -31.24
N ALA A 395 4.99 -4.32 -30.98
CA ALA A 395 4.38 -5.24 -30.03
C ALA A 395 4.53 -6.73 -30.40
N LEU A 396 4.90 -7.04 -31.64
CA LEU A 396 5.17 -8.42 -32.11
C LEU A 396 6.66 -8.78 -32.04
N GLY A 397 7.51 -7.88 -31.53
CA GLY A 397 8.95 -8.10 -31.43
C GLY A 397 9.74 -7.79 -32.71
N LYS A 398 9.09 -7.21 -33.74
CA LYS A 398 9.76 -6.83 -34.98
C LYS A 398 10.47 -5.49 -34.79
N ILE A 399 11.75 -5.43 -35.17
CA ILE A 399 12.53 -4.18 -35.20
C ILE A 399 12.02 -3.30 -36.33
N ILE A 400 11.48 -2.14 -36.00
CA ILE A 400 10.98 -1.12 -36.94
C ILE A 400 12.11 -0.19 -37.37
N SER A 401 12.98 0.18 -36.43
CA SER A 401 14.19 0.96 -36.72
C SER A 401 15.34 0.56 -35.82
N LYS A 402 16.58 0.69 -36.32
CA LYS A 402 17.81 0.45 -35.57
C LYS A 402 18.87 1.45 -36.01
N SER A 403 19.54 2.09 -35.06
CA SER A 403 20.61 3.05 -35.32
C SER A 403 21.67 2.98 -34.24
N THR A 404 22.88 3.45 -34.57
CA THR A 404 23.98 3.56 -33.59
C THR A 404 24.34 5.03 -33.44
N THR A 405 24.54 5.49 -32.20
CA THR A 405 24.92 6.87 -31.91
C THR A 405 25.65 6.96 -30.57
N THR A 406 26.35 8.06 -30.36
CA THR A 406 26.89 8.39 -29.01
C THR A 406 25.77 8.95 -28.16
N PHE A 407 25.55 8.39 -26.97
CA PHE A 407 24.52 8.80 -26.03
C PHE A 407 25.08 9.82 -25.04
N ASP A 408 24.70 11.08 -25.16
CA ASP A 408 25.14 12.18 -24.32
C ASP A 408 24.20 12.49 -23.14
N GLY A 409 23.31 11.54 -22.83
CA GLY A 409 22.32 11.64 -21.74
C GLY A 409 20.89 11.75 -22.21
N PHE A 410 20.64 11.91 -23.52
CA PHE A 410 19.31 11.82 -24.13
C PHE A 410 19.37 11.37 -25.59
N ILE A 411 18.25 10.89 -26.08
CA ILE A 411 18.08 10.59 -27.52
C ILE A 411 16.65 10.93 -27.96
N ASP A 412 16.53 11.45 -29.18
CA ASP A 412 15.26 11.82 -29.79
C ASP A 412 14.82 10.76 -30.82
N ILE A 413 13.63 10.21 -30.61
CA ILE A 413 13.01 9.19 -31.47
C ILE A 413 11.88 9.85 -32.26
N LYS A 414 11.95 9.82 -33.59
CA LYS A 414 10.93 10.36 -34.47
C LYS A 414 9.79 9.34 -34.63
N THR A 415 8.55 9.75 -34.32
CA THR A 415 7.37 8.88 -34.44
C THR A 415 6.66 8.99 -35.78
N ALA A 416 7.10 9.84 -36.71
CA ALA A 416 6.44 10.10 -38.01
C ALA A 416 6.22 8.82 -38.86
N ASN A 417 7.06 7.81 -38.68
CA ASN A 417 6.95 6.54 -39.40
C ASN A 417 6.38 5.40 -38.54
N LEU A 418 5.84 5.73 -37.37
CA LEU A 418 5.22 4.76 -36.46
C LEU A 418 3.71 4.87 -36.57
N SER A 419 3.04 3.75 -36.75
CA SER A 419 1.57 3.68 -36.66
C SER A 419 1.16 3.79 -35.18
N SER A 420 -0.11 4.12 -34.93
CA SER A 420 -0.67 4.04 -33.57
C SER A 420 -0.47 2.62 -33.02
N GLY A 421 0.11 2.53 -31.83
CA GLY A 421 0.46 1.26 -31.22
C GLY A 421 1.46 1.37 -30.06
N VAL A 422 1.80 0.23 -29.49
CA VAL A 422 2.79 0.10 -28.41
C VAL A 422 4.12 -0.35 -29.00
N TYR A 423 5.18 0.34 -28.61
CA TYR A 423 6.55 0.07 -29.05
C TYR A 423 7.49 -0.09 -27.85
N THR A 424 8.57 -0.83 -28.04
CA THR A 424 9.67 -0.93 -27.11
C THR A 424 10.87 -0.17 -27.65
N LEU A 425 11.37 0.80 -26.92
CA LEU A 425 12.67 1.43 -27.15
C LEU A 425 13.73 0.66 -26.40
N ARG A 426 14.77 0.19 -27.11
CA ARG A 426 15.88 -0.54 -26.52
C ARG A 426 17.20 0.15 -26.89
N LEU A 427 18.01 0.46 -25.86
CA LEU A 427 19.37 0.95 -25.98
C LEU A 427 20.32 -0.15 -25.50
N GLU A 428 21.36 -0.46 -26.27
CA GLU A 428 22.34 -1.49 -25.95
C GLU A 428 23.74 -0.89 -26.02
N SER A 429 24.59 -1.16 -25.01
CA SER A 429 26.01 -0.79 -24.99
C SER A 429 26.78 -1.76 -24.09
N GLY A 430 27.95 -2.22 -24.54
CA GLY A 430 28.85 -3.03 -23.74
C GLY A 430 28.29 -4.36 -23.20
N GLY A 431 27.24 -4.90 -23.82
CA GLY A 431 26.54 -6.12 -23.36
C GLY A 431 25.43 -5.87 -22.34
N GLU A 432 25.19 -4.62 -21.96
CA GLU A 432 24.06 -4.20 -21.16
C GLU A 432 22.98 -3.57 -22.03
N ASP A 433 21.73 -3.60 -21.56
CA ASP A 433 20.61 -2.93 -22.22
C ASP A 433 19.77 -2.08 -21.28
N LEU A 434 19.00 -1.18 -21.88
CA LEU A 434 18.00 -0.32 -21.28
C LEU A 434 16.75 -0.37 -22.16
N THR A 435 15.62 -0.72 -21.58
CA THR A 435 14.37 -0.93 -22.32
C THR A 435 13.25 -0.08 -21.73
N ASN A 436 12.50 0.61 -22.60
CA ASN A 436 11.35 1.41 -22.21
C ASN A 436 10.19 1.19 -23.17
N ARG A 437 8.98 1.13 -22.64
CA ARG A 437 7.76 1.05 -23.44
C ARG A 437 7.27 2.46 -23.80
N VAL A 438 6.83 2.65 -25.04
CA VAL A 438 6.21 3.90 -25.53
C VAL A 438 4.92 3.60 -26.26
N VAL A 439 3.99 4.53 -26.14
CA VAL A 439 2.69 4.47 -26.82
C VAL A 439 2.63 5.60 -27.85
N VAL A 440 2.28 5.28 -29.10
CA VAL A 440 2.06 6.24 -30.17
C VAL A 440 0.58 6.18 -30.58
N TYR A 441 -0.11 7.33 -30.72
CA TYR A 441 -1.53 7.42 -31.08
C TYR A 441 -1.80 8.43 -32.19
#